data_756150c8bc9d1dff7c12035cf73bf948
#
_entry.id   756150c8bc9d1dff7c12035cf73bf948
#
_cell.length_a   1.000
_cell.length_b   1.000
_cell.length_c   1.000
_cell.angle_alpha   90.00
_cell.angle_beta   90.00
_cell.angle_gamma   90.00
#
_symmetry.space_group_name_H-M   'P 1'
#
loop_
_entity.id
_entity.type
_entity.pdbx_description
1 polymer ?
#
loop_
_entity_poly.entity_id
_entity_poly.type
_entity_poly.pdbx_seq_one_letter_code
_entity_poly.pdbx_strand_id
1 'polypeptide(L)'
;MLKREISDRLYSWKNENKKKALCVIGARQIGKTTIIREFARKEYEYFVEVNFILDKGAGQIFDGKLDADTIIENLTAFKMQKLEPRKTLIFLDEIQECPNARCAIKFLVEDGRFDYIESGSLLGVKYKEVPSYAVGFEEIVYM
;
A
#
# COMPACT_ATOMS: atom_id res chain seq x y z
N MET A 1 -5.49 10.39 16.00
CA MET A 1 -6.51 10.58 14.97
C MET A 1 -7.67 9.61 15.21
N LEU A 2 -8.89 10.11 15.22
CA LEU A 2 -10.07 9.29 15.43
C LEU A 2 -10.40 8.48 14.18
N LYS A 3 -11.09 7.34 14.37
CA LYS A 3 -11.50 6.46 13.27
C LYS A 3 -12.24 7.23 12.17
N ARG A 4 -13.11 8.15 12.53
CA ARG A 4 -13.88 8.96 11.60
C ARG A 4 -12.98 9.85 10.75
N GLU A 5 -11.96 10.44 11.35
CA GLU A 5 -11.02 11.29 10.63
C GLU A 5 -10.22 10.52 9.59
N ILE A 6 -9.76 9.32 9.97
CA ILE A 6 -8.98 8.50 9.02
C ILE A 6 -9.88 8.01 7.89
N SER A 7 -11.14 7.65 8.17
CA SER A 7 -12.09 7.26 7.14
C SER A 7 -12.33 8.39 6.15
N ASP A 8 -12.55 9.60 6.65
CA ASP A 8 -12.73 10.78 5.80
C ASP A 8 -11.50 11.05 4.94
N ARG A 9 -10.32 10.85 5.50
CA ARG A 9 -9.07 11.04 4.77
C ARG A 9 -8.90 10.01 3.64
N LEU A 10 -9.32 8.76 3.87
CA LEU A 10 -9.29 7.72 2.85
C LEU A 10 -10.21 8.06 1.67
N TYR A 11 -11.42 8.53 1.96
CA TYR A 11 -12.36 8.96 0.92
C TYR A 11 -11.81 10.13 0.11
N SER A 12 -11.26 11.12 0.81
CA SER A 12 -10.65 12.28 0.16
C SER A 12 -9.53 11.86 -0.78
N TRP A 13 -8.66 10.97 -0.31
CA TRP A 13 -7.55 10.45 -1.10
C TRP A 13 -8.06 9.74 -2.37
N LYS A 14 -9.07 8.89 -2.23
CA LYS A 14 -9.60 8.14 -3.37
C LYS A 14 -10.08 9.05 -4.49
N ASN A 15 -10.61 10.22 -4.13
CA ASN A 15 -11.21 11.14 -5.08
C ASN A 15 -10.23 12.19 -5.63
N GLU A 16 -8.96 12.10 -5.31
CA GLU A 16 -7.95 13.01 -5.85
C GLU A 16 -7.69 12.75 -7.34
N ASN A 17 -7.46 13.81 -8.10
CA ASN A 17 -7.20 13.72 -9.54
C ASN A 17 -5.86 13.07 -9.87
N LYS A 18 -4.82 13.46 -9.14
CA LYS A 18 -3.49 12.87 -9.27
C LYS A 18 -3.20 12.06 -8.02
N LYS A 19 -3.60 10.81 -8.07
CA LYS A 19 -3.52 9.96 -6.89
C LYS A 19 -2.11 9.46 -6.65
N LYS A 20 -1.66 9.68 -5.42
CA LYS A 20 -0.43 9.09 -4.90
C LYS A 20 -0.79 7.85 -4.08
N ALA A 21 0.21 7.04 -3.74
CA ALA A 21 -0.02 6.01 -2.74
C ALA A 21 -0.24 6.68 -1.39
N LEU A 22 -1.13 6.12 -0.58
CA LEU A 22 -1.37 6.64 0.77
C LEU A 22 -0.68 5.72 1.77
N CYS A 23 0.24 6.28 2.56
CA CYS A 23 0.96 5.54 3.59
C CYS A 23 0.42 5.90 4.96
N VAL A 24 -0.19 4.93 5.63
CA VAL A 24 -0.78 5.10 6.96
C VAL A 24 0.20 4.58 8.00
N ILE A 25 0.75 5.47 8.81
CA ILE A 25 1.72 5.13 9.84
C ILE A 25 1.08 5.29 11.22
N GLY A 26 1.27 4.29 12.06
CA GLY A 26 0.76 4.36 13.42
C GLY A 26 1.19 3.17 14.25
N ALA A 27 0.85 3.19 15.52
CA ALA A 27 1.15 2.08 16.42
C ALA A 27 0.35 0.84 15.99
N ARG A 28 0.93 -0.33 16.25
CA ARG A 28 0.19 -1.57 16.09
C ARG A 28 -1.05 -1.55 16.99
N GLN A 29 -2.07 -2.29 16.61
CA GLN A 29 -3.27 -2.49 17.43
C GLN A 29 -4.19 -1.28 17.56
N ILE A 30 -4.03 -0.26 16.71
CA ILE A 30 -4.97 0.87 16.72
C ILE A 30 -6.04 0.77 15.63
N GLY A 31 -6.17 -0.41 15.01
CA GLY A 31 -7.22 -0.66 14.05
C GLY A 31 -6.97 -0.18 12.63
N LYS A 32 -5.72 0.16 12.27
CA LYS A 32 -5.37 0.58 10.91
C LYS A 32 -5.89 -0.40 9.85
N THR A 33 -5.55 -1.65 10.02
CA THR A 33 -5.88 -2.70 9.06
C THR A 33 -7.39 -2.86 8.92
N THR A 34 -8.11 -2.85 10.04
CA THR A 34 -9.57 -2.96 10.05
C THR A 34 -10.22 -1.81 9.29
N ILE A 35 -9.78 -0.60 9.53
CA ILE A 35 -10.32 0.60 8.88
C ILE A 35 -10.06 0.55 7.37
N ILE A 36 -8.86 0.16 6.98
CA ILE A 36 -8.50 0.06 5.56
C ILE A 36 -9.30 -1.02 4.86
N ARG A 37 -9.50 -2.18 5.51
CA ARG A 37 -10.31 -3.27 4.96
C ARG A 37 -11.77 -2.86 4.78
N GLU A 38 -12.34 -2.16 5.75
CA GLU A 38 -13.71 -1.64 5.65
C GLU A 38 -13.85 -0.66 4.48
N PHE A 39 -12.89 0.25 4.34
CA PHE A 39 -12.84 1.20 3.26
C PHE A 39 -12.76 0.49 1.89
N ALA A 40 -11.87 -0.49 1.79
CA ALA A 40 -11.69 -1.25 0.55
C ALA A 40 -12.98 -1.97 0.14
N ARG A 41 -13.64 -2.60 1.11
CA ARG A 41 -14.89 -3.33 0.86
C ARG A 41 -15.99 -2.43 0.33
N LYS A 42 -16.05 -1.19 0.79
CA LYS A 42 -17.08 -0.24 0.39
C LYS A 42 -16.77 0.42 -0.95
N GLU A 43 -15.50 0.69 -1.23
CA GLU A 43 -15.11 1.59 -2.31
C GLU A 43 -14.51 0.91 -3.53
N TYR A 44 -14.12 -0.35 -3.42
CA TYR A 44 -13.47 -1.07 -4.51
C TYR A 44 -14.17 -2.39 -4.79
N GLU A 45 -14.15 -2.78 -6.05
CA GLU A 45 -14.71 -4.08 -6.46
C GLU A 45 -13.80 -5.22 -6.04
N TYR A 46 -12.49 -4.99 -6.08
CA TYR A 46 -11.48 -5.99 -5.71
C TYR A 46 -10.49 -5.42 -4.71
N PHE A 47 -10.00 -6.28 -3.83
CA PHE A 47 -9.06 -5.91 -2.79
C PHE A 47 -7.98 -6.98 -2.65
N VAL A 48 -6.72 -6.55 -2.69
CA VAL A 48 -5.56 -7.42 -2.51
C VAL A 48 -4.75 -6.89 -1.34
N GLU A 49 -4.53 -7.76 -0.35
CA GLU A 49 -3.74 -7.40 0.83
C GLU A 49 -2.50 -8.27 0.92
N VAL A 50 -1.35 -7.63 1.09
CA VAL A 50 -0.08 -8.31 1.33
C VAL A 50 0.48 -7.80 2.65
N ASN A 51 0.73 -8.69 3.60
CA ASN A 51 1.34 -8.36 4.88
C ASN A 51 2.76 -8.92 4.91
N PHE A 52 3.75 -8.04 4.94
CA PHE A 52 5.15 -8.46 4.83
C PHE A 52 5.72 -9.17 6.07
N ILE A 53 4.95 -9.22 7.16
CA ILE A 53 5.29 -10.02 8.33
C ILE A 53 4.62 -11.39 8.25
N LEU A 54 3.34 -11.43 7.94
CA LEU A 54 2.53 -12.64 8.03
C LEU A 54 2.58 -13.51 6.77
N ASP A 55 2.70 -12.89 5.60
CA ASP A 55 2.68 -13.61 4.33
C ASP A 55 4.09 -14.06 3.97
N LYS A 56 4.41 -15.32 4.25
CA LYS A 56 5.73 -15.86 3.97
C LYS A 56 6.04 -15.78 2.48
N GLY A 57 7.24 -15.30 2.18
CA GLY A 57 7.68 -15.19 0.79
C GLY A 57 7.15 -13.96 0.05
N ALA A 58 6.37 -13.11 0.69
CA ALA A 58 5.81 -11.92 0.04
C ALA A 58 6.90 -10.98 -0.50
N GLY A 59 8.05 -10.93 0.15
CA GLY A 59 9.17 -10.12 -0.34
C GLY A 59 9.63 -10.52 -1.74
N GLN A 60 9.41 -11.76 -2.15
CA GLN A 60 9.81 -12.26 -3.46
C GLN A 60 9.09 -11.54 -4.60
N ILE A 61 7.93 -10.97 -4.34
CA ILE A 61 7.21 -10.16 -5.32
C ILE A 61 8.10 -9.01 -5.82
N PHE A 62 8.96 -8.50 -4.95
CA PHE A 62 9.80 -7.33 -5.19
C PHE A 62 11.30 -7.65 -5.30
N ASP A 63 11.68 -8.92 -5.42
CA ASP A 63 13.09 -9.32 -5.48
C ASP A 63 13.74 -9.10 -6.83
N GLY A 64 12.96 -9.05 -7.89
CA GLY A 64 13.49 -8.91 -9.23
C GLY A 64 13.50 -7.47 -9.70
N LYS A 65 13.21 -7.30 -10.97
CA LYS A 65 13.10 -5.99 -11.58
C LYS A 65 11.91 -5.23 -10.98
N LEU A 66 12.14 -3.99 -10.58
CA LEU A 66 11.13 -3.19 -9.89
C LEU A 66 10.26 -2.34 -10.84
N ASP A 67 10.00 -2.82 -12.05
CA ASP A 67 9.02 -2.16 -12.92
C ASP A 67 7.60 -2.66 -12.61
N ALA A 68 6.62 -1.86 -12.97
CA ALA A 68 5.23 -2.13 -12.64
C ALA A 68 4.73 -3.45 -13.22
N ASP A 69 5.04 -3.75 -14.47
CA ASP A 69 4.56 -4.98 -15.12
C ASP A 69 5.06 -6.23 -14.41
N THR A 70 6.36 -6.27 -14.10
CA THR A 70 6.96 -7.41 -13.41
C THR A 70 6.35 -7.60 -12.01
N ILE A 71 6.22 -6.51 -11.26
CA ILE A 71 5.66 -6.56 -9.91
C ILE A 71 4.21 -7.03 -9.95
N ILE A 72 3.40 -6.51 -10.86
CA ILE A 72 1.99 -6.89 -10.95
C ILE A 72 1.84 -8.36 -11.37
N GLU A 73 2.68 -8.84 -12.28
CA GLU A 73 2.70 -10.27 -12.61
C GLU A 73 3.04 -11.12 -11.40
N ASN A 74 4.08 -10.74 -10.66
CA ASN A 74 4.49 -11.47 -9.46
C ASN A 74 3.42 -11.44 -8.38
N LEU A 75 2.76 -10.31 -8.20
CA LEU A 75 1.68 -10.17 -7.23
C LEU A 75 0.48 -11.03 -7.62
N THR A 76 0.11 -11.01 -8.89
CA THR A 76 -0.98 -11.84 -9.42
C THR A 76 -0.71 -13.32 -9.16
N ALA A 77 0.52 -13.77 -9.43
CA ALA A 77 0.91 -15.16 -9.19
C ALA A 77 0.92 -15.51 -7.70
N PHE A 78 1.48 -14.62 -6.88
CA PHE A 78 1.58 -14.85 -5.44
C PHE A 78 0.20 -14.97 -4.78
N LYS A 79 -0.73 -14.12 -5.16
CA LYS A 79 -2.08 -14.11 -4.61
C LYS A 79 -3.05 -15.03 -5.35
N MET A 80 -2.63 -15.55 -6.49
CA MET A 80 -3.49 -16.37 -7.36
C MET A 80 -4.80 -15.66 -7.64
N GLN A 81 -4.73 -14.36 -7.92
CA GLN A 81 -5.88 -13.50 -8.10
C GLN A 81 -5.63 -12.54 -9.26
N LYS A 82 -6.58 -12.46 -10.18
CA LYS A 82 -6.51 -11.50 -11.27
C LYS A 82 -6.76 -10.09 -10.72
N LEU A 83 -5.94 -9.14 -11.16
CA LEU A 83 -6.05 -7.74 -10.76
C LEU A 83 -6.68 -6.93 -11.89
N GLU A 84 -7.86 -6.38 -11.62
CA GLU A 84 -8.58 -5.56 -12.60
C GLU A 84 -8.17 -4.10 -12.48
N PRO A 85 -7.59 -3.49 -13.53
CA PRO A 85 -7.22 -2.09 -13.49
C PRO A 85 -8.40 -1.18 -13.13
N ARG A 86 -8.14 -0.17 -12.34
CA ARG A 86 -9.09 0.85 -11.87
C ARG A 86 -10.20 0.36 -10.96
N LYS A 87 -10.20 -0.94 -10.62
CA LYS A 87 -11.23 -1.54 -9.75
C LYS A 87 -10.65 -2.19 -8.51
N THR A 88 -9.32 -2.19 -8.39
CA THR A 88 -8.61 -2.91 -7.33
C THR A 88 -7.86 -1.96 -6.44
N LEU A 89 -8.00 -2.15 -5.13
CA LEU A 89 -7.10 -1.54 -4.15
C LEU A 89 -6.06 -2.57 -3.75
N ILE A 90 -4.79 -2.18 -3.81
CA ILE A 90 -3.68 -3.01 -3.33
C ILE A 90 -3.20 -2.42 -2.02
N PHE A 91 -3.23 -3.23 -0.97
CA PHE A 91 -2.83 -2.84 0.39
C PHE A 91 -1.55 -3.57 0.78
N LEU A 92 -0.49 -2.80 1.01
CA LEU A 92 0.83 -3.31 1.39
C LEU A 92 1.04 -3.02 2.89
N ASP A 93 0.74 -4.01 3.72
CA ASP A 93 0.78 -3.88 5.18
C ASP A 93 2.17 -4.24 5.71
N GLU A 94 2.59 -3.54 6.76
CA GLU A 94 3.91 -3.70 7.37
C GLU A 94 5.04 -3.49 6.36
N ILE A 95 4.92 -2.42 5.57
CA ILE A 95 5.80 -2.16 4.42
C ILE A 95 7.26 -1.91 4.81
N GLN A 96 7.51 -1.51 6.06
CA GLN A 96 8.89 -1.32 6.53
C GLN A 96 9.70 -2.62 6.51
N GLU A 97 9.03 -3.77 6.48
CA GLU A 97 9.70 -5.08 6.41
C GLU A 97 10.16 -5.42 4.99
N CYS A 98 9.77 -4.64 3.99
CA CYS A 98 10.19 -4.86 2.61
C CYS A 98 10.59 -3.53 1.95
N PRO A 99 11.84 -3.09 2.14
CA PRO A 99 12.31 -1.83 1.53
C PRO A 99 12.14 -1.79 0.01
N ASN A 100 12.30 -2.91 -0.66
CA ASN A 100 12.11 -2.98 -2.11
C ASN A 100 10.68 -2.63 -2.52
N ALA A 101 9.68 -3.04 -1.74
CA ALA A 101 8.30 -2.68 -2.02
C ALA A 101 8.11 -1.17 -1.94
N ARG A 102 8.68 -0.54 -0.94
CA ARG A 102 8.59 0.91 -0.80
C ARG A 102 9.31 1.64 -1.93
N CYS A 103 10.45 1.13 -2.35
CA CYS A 103 11.18 1.69 -3.50
C CYS A 103 10.36 1.57 -4.79
N ALA A 104 9.55 0.51 -4.90
CA ALA A 104 8.74 0.26 -6.10
C ALA A 104 7.52 1.17 -6.22
N ILE A 105 7.10 1.82 -5.14
CA ILE A 105 5.88 2.64 -5.13
C ILE A 105 5.90 3.69 -6.25
N LYS A 106 7.03 4.32 -6.48
CA LYS A 106 7.19 5.30 -7.55
C LYS A 106 6.73 4.73 -8.90
N PHE A 107 7.22 3.53 -9.23
CA PHE A 107 6.92 2.91 -10.52
C PHE A 107 5.47 2.46 -10.60
N LEU A 108 4.94 1.97 -9.49
CA LEU A 108 3.55 1.51 -9.42
C LEU A 108 2.56 2.67 -9.55
N VAL A 109 2.86 3.80 -8.91
CA VAL A 109 2.02 4.99 -9.00
C VAL A 109 2.09 5.61 -10.39
N GLU A 110 3.28 5.69 -10.99
CA GLU A 110 3.44 6.19 -12.36
C GLU A 110 2.66 5.33 -13.36
N ASP A 111 2.62 4.02 -13.16
CA ASP A 111 1.85 3.10 -13.98
C ASP A 111 0.35 3.42 -13.96
N GLY A 112 -0.19 3.74 -12.80
CA GLY A 112 -1.54 4.27 -12.66
C GLY A 112 -2.69 3.27 -12.79
N ARG A 113 -2.43 1.98 -12.97
CA ARG A 113 -3.52 1.00 -13.13
C ARG A 113 -4.29 0.71 -11.85
N PHE A 114 -3.63 0.82 -10.69
CA PHE A 114 -4.21 0.43 -9.41
C PHE A 114 -4.03 1.53 -8.39
N ASP A 115 -4.85 1.48 -7.34
CA ASP A 115 -4.68 2.34 -6.18
C ASP A 115 -3.90 1.58 -5.11
N TYR A 116 -3.02 2.28 -4.39
CA TYR A 116 -2.13 1.67 -3.40
C TYR A 116 -2.27 2.35 -2.05
N ILE A 117 -2.47 1.54 -1.01
CA ILE A 117 -2.35 1.99 0.37
C ILE A 117 -1.21 1.17 1.00
N GLU A 118 -0.33 1.85 1.72
CA GLU A 118 0.73 1.23 2.49
C GLU A 118 0.43 1.45 3.96
N SER A 119 0.85 0.55 4.81
CA SER A 119 0.83 0.84 6.24
C SER A 119 2.11 0.35 6.90
N GLY A 120 2.45 1.00 8.01
CA GLY A 120 3.60 0.64 8.79
C GLY A 120 3.45 1.07 10.23
N SER A 121 4.28 0.48 11.09
CA SER A 121 4.31 0.79 12.51
C SER A 121 5.31 1.91 12.80
N LEU A 122 4.97 2.77 13.78
CA LEU A 122 5.91 3.78 14.27
C LEU A 122 7.18 3.17 14.84
N LEU A 123 7.11 1.90 15.27
CA LEU A 123 8.29 1.16 15.75
C LEU A 123 9.23 0.80 14.60
N GLY A 124 8.78 0.92 13.38
CA GLY A 124 9.62 0.78 12.20
C GLY A 124 10.48 2.02 12.00
N VAL A 125 11.41 2.25 12.91
CA VAL A 125 12.33 3.39 12.89
C VAL A 125 13.02 3.55 11.54
N LYS A 126 13.12 2.46 10.81
CA LYS A 126 13.70 2.40 9.47
C LYS A 126 12.99 3.27 8.42
N TYR A 127 11.79 3.75 8.73
CA TYR A 127 11.08 4.66 7.83
C TYR A 127 11.88 5.93 7.54
N LYS A 128 12.64 6.39 8.52
CA LYS A 128 13.48 7.59 8.35
C LYS A 128 14.76 7.30 7.58
N GLU A 129 15.15 6.04 7.50
CA GLU A 129 16.38 5.60 6.87
C GLU A 129 16.20 5.15 5.42
N VAL A 130 14.96 4.87 5.01
CA VAL A 130 14.67 4.48 3.64
C VAL A 130 14.87 5.72 2.76
N PRO A 131 15.76 5.66 1.77
CA PRO A 131 15.92 6.77 0.83
C PRO A 131 14.56 7.13 0.25
N SER A 132 14.36 8.44 0.03
CA SER A 132 13.07 8.98 -0.37
C SER A 132 12.73 8.69 -1.83
N TYR A 133 12.74 7.42 -2.22
CA TYR A 133 12.36 7.03 -3.59
C TYR A 133 10.89 7.33 -3.90
N ALA A 134 10.08 7.44 -2.86
CA ALA A 134 8.65 7.69 -3.01
C ALA A 134 8.25 9.15 -2.88
N VAL A 135 9.22 10.07 -2.74
CA VAL A 135 8.92 11.51 -2.64
C VAL A 135 8.16 11.96 -3.89
N GLY A 136 7.00 12.59 -3.69
CA GLY A 136 6.13 13.01 -4.77
C GLY A 136 5.15 11.93 -5.23
N PHE A 137 5.31 10.68 -4.78
CA PHE A 137 4.44 9.56 -5.16
C PHE A 137 3.71 8.96 -3.97
N GLU A 138 3.96 9.46 -2.77
CA GLU A 138 3.42 8.94 -1.53
C GLU A 138 2.95 10.08 -0.65
N GLU A 139 1.76 9.95 -0.07
CA GLU A 139 1.29 10.82 1.02
C GLU A 139 1.34 10.05 2.31
N ILE A 140 1.81 10.67 3.38
CA ILE A 140 1.91 10.02 4.70
C ILE A 140 0.85 10.58 5.62
N VAL A 141 0.11 9.68 6.26
CA VAL A 141 -0.89 10.01 7.27
C VAL A 141 -0.53 9.28 8.56
N TYR A 142 -0.52 10.00 9.66
CA TYR A 142 -0.23 9.42 10.97
C TYR A 142 -1.53 9.19 11.73
N MET A 143 -1.66 8.00 12.29
CA MET A 143 -2.78 7.65 13.16
C MET A 143 -2.40 7.76 14.63
#